data_b02b18d1715cfb75622a1d5e1ddce711
#
_entry.id   b02b18d1715cfb75622a1d5e1ddce711
#
_cell.length_a   1.000
_cell.length_b   1.000
_cell.length_c   1.000
_cell.angle_alpha   90.00
_cell.angle_beta   90.00
_cell.angle_gamma   90.00
#
_symmetry.space_group_name_H-M   'P 1'
#
loop_
_entity.id
_entity.type
_entity.pdbx_description
1 polymer ?
#
loop_
_entity_poly.entity_id
_entity_poly.type
_entity_poly.pdbx_seq_one_letter_code
_entity_poly.pdbx_strand_id
1 'polypeptide(L)'
;MNTTIRLAIGAAAVVVAAVIGINFLPNGSTVGGGPAATPTPAPTPTPTPIPLPLDPQALVVPEPGTYVASDPFPIPVTITIPAGWVGKVGGPYAAYLDKLSDGGSGGASIAFSLSQSIYADPCNDRGFLDPQPGPTVDDLASALASLPGLDVTTPTEVTVDGYRGKQLTLTAPDNFDGCTLSREGYRIWQLPLGAIFSFTPGQRMALWILDVNGERLVVSSETFPVTTAQELAEAQAILDSMRIETTN
;
A
#
# COMPACT_ATOMS: atom_id res chain seq x y z
N MET A 1 0.60 -27.47 -38.86
CA MET A 1 1.44 -26.35 -39.31
C MET A 1 1.87 -25.59 -38.06
N ASN A 2 3.12 -25.80 -37.66
CA ASN A 2 3.68 -25.18 -36.44
C ASN A 2 4.33 -23.84 -36.82
N THR A 3 3.85 -22.77 -36.25
CA THR A 3 4.51 -21.46 -36.37
C THR A 3 5.15 -21.08 -35.03
N THR A 4 6.46 -21.24 -34.98
CA THR A 4 7.28 -20.85 -33.84
C THR A 4 7.63 -19.37 -33.97
N ILE A 5 7.11 -18.53 -33.08
CA ILE A 5 7.51 -17.12 -32.98
C ILE A 5 8.70 -17.03 -32.04
N ARG A 6 9.86 -16.65 -32.57
CA ARG A 6 11.07 -16.34 -31.80
C ARG A 6 11.05 -14.87 -31.41
N LEU A 7 10.95 -14.59 -30.11
CA LEU A 7 11.18 -13.25 -29.57
C LEU A 7 12.69 -12.99 -29.53
N ALA A 8 13.12 -11.94 -30.20
CA ALA A 8 14.49 -11.42 -30.14
C ALA A 8 14.58 -10.40 -28.99
N ILE A 9 15.39 -10.71 -27.99
CA ILE A 9 15.75 -9.80 -26.90
C ILE A 9 16.91 -8.97 -27.38
N GLY A 10 16.68 -7.67 -27.62
CA GLY A 10 17.70 -6.70 -27.95
C GLY A 10 18.35 -6.14 -26.68
N ALA A 11 19.60 -6.52 -26.42
CA ALA A 11 20.42 -5.90 -25.40
C ALA A 11 21.01 -4.60 -25.93
N ALA A 12 20.66 -3.47 -25.34
CA ALA A 12 21.30 -2.17 -25.61
C ALA A 12 22.55 -2.06 -24.73
N ALA A 13 23.73 -2.20 -25.34
CA ALA A 13 25.00 -1.92 -24.69
C ALA A 13 25.30 -0.42 -24.76
N VAL A 14 25.38 0.24 -23.62
CA VAL A 14 25.89 1.61 -23.51
C VAL A 14 27.43 1.55 -23.49
N VAL A 15 28.06 2.02 -24.57
CA VAL A 15 29.52 2.18 -24.64
C VAL A 15 29.86 3.56 -24.09
N VAL A 16 30.51 3.62 -22.93
CA VAL A 16 31.15 4.84 -22.43
C VAL A 16 32.56 4.92 -23.03
N ALA A 17 32.76 5.81 -23.96
CA ALA A 17 34.09 6.10 -24.48
C ALA A 17 34.80 7.10 -23.56
N ALA A 18 35.82 6.64 -22.85
CA ALA A 18 36.75 7.50 -22.12
C ALA A 18 37.79 8.04 -23.12
N VAL A 19 37.75 9.33 -23.40
CA VAL A 19 38.79 10.02 -24.15
C VAL A 19 39.89 10.47 -23.21
N ILE A 20 41.04 9.80 -23.24
CA ILE A 20 42.25 10.23 -22.53
C ILE A 20 42.96 11.22 -23.46
N GLY A 21 42.82 12.51 -23.16
CA GLY A 21 43.59 13.56 -23.81
C GLY A 21 44.94 13.77 -23.07
N ILE A 22 46.05 13.39 -23.70
CA ILE A 22 47.39 13.73 -23.23
C ILE A 22 47.78 15.09 -23.81
N ASN A 23 47.75 16.15 -22.99
CA ASN A 23 48.26 17.46 -23.39
C ASN A 23 49.71 17.59 -22.91
N PHE A 24 50.62 17.75 -23.92
CA PHE A 24 52.00 18.17 -23.69
C PHE A 24 52.02 19.68 -23.33
N LEU A 25 52.70 20.00 -22.24
CA LEU A 25 52.96 21.36 -21.78
C LEU A 25 54.12 21.98 -22.52
N PRO A 26 54.05 23.27 -22.88
CA PRO A 26 55.22 24.13 -22.84
C PRO A 26 55.13 25.07 -21.60
N ASN A 27 56.29 25.23 -20.94
CA ASN A 27 56.49 26.11 -19.81
C ASN A 27 56.15 27.57 -20.14
N GLY A 28 55.19 28.12 -19.36
CA GLY A 28 54.92 29.54 -19.31
C GLY A 28 54.28 29.86 -17.98
N SER A 29 55.06 30.50 -17.09
CA SER A 29 54.59 30.98 -15.79
C SER A 29 53.59 32.09 -15.98
N THR A 30 52.30 31.81 -15.69
CA THR A 30 51.29 32.84 -15.43
C THR A 30 50.54 32.49 -14.18
N VAL A 31 50.47 33.45 -13.28
CA VAL A 31 49.78 33.43 -12.00
C VAL A 31 48.35 32.91 -12.16
N GLY A 32 48.05 31.84 -11.42
CA GLY A 32 46.82 31.08 -11.59
C GLY A 32 45.57 31.79 -11.04
N GLY A 33 44.58 31.85 -11.92
CA GLY A 33 43.19 31.75 -11.47
C GLY A 33 42.80 30.29 -11.48
N GLY A 34 42.62 29.66 -10.34
CA GLY A 34 42.04 28.31 -10.28
C GLY A 34 40.67 28.30 -10.92
N PRO A 35 40.24 27.18 -11.52
CA PRO A 35 38.89 27.07 -12.06
C PRO A 35 37.89 27.43 -10.96
N ALA A 36 37.00 28.38 -11.25
CA ALA A 36 35.92 28.73 -10.32
C ALA A 36 35.12 27.47 -10.04
N ALA A 37 34.97 27.11 -8.77
CA ALA A 37 34.17 25.97 -8.37
C ALA A 37 32.75 26.18 -8.92
N THR A 38 32.32 25.23 -9.77
CA THR A 38 30.92 25.21 -10.25
C THR A 38 30.03 25.14 -9.02
N PRO A 39 29.11 26.08 -8.82
CA PRO A 39 28.23 26.04 -7.65
C PRO A 39 27.45 24.72 -7.66
N THR A 40 27.57 23.95 -6.61
CA THR A 40 26.72 22.78 -6.38
C THR A 40 25.28 23.26 -6.37
N PRO A 41 24.38 22.71 -7.20
CA PRO A 41 22.98 23.11 -7.16
C PRO A 41 22.44 22.91 -5.75
N ALA A 42 21.76 23.92 -5.24
CA ALA A 42 21.08 23.82 -3.97
C ALA A 42 20.07 22.67 -4.02
N PRO A 43 19.93 21.87 -2.95
CA PRO A 43 18.93 20.82 -2.92
C PRO A 43 17.55 21.42 -3.16
N THR A 44 16.82 20.88 -4.12
CA THR A 44 15.41 21.26 -4.35
C THR A 44 14.63 20.93 -3.07
N PRO A 45 13.87 21.87 -2.49
CA PRO A 45 13.10 21.59 -1.29
C PRO A 45 12.13 20.44 -1.57
N THR A 46 12.13 19.42 -0.71
CA THR A 46 11.14 18.36 -0.75
C THR A 46 9.78 18.97 -0.39
N PRO A 47 8.73 18.76 -1.20
CA PRO A 47 7.42 19.31 -0.90
C PRO A 47 6.93 18.77 0.45
N THR A 48 6.37 19.63 1.27
CA THR A 48 5.76 19.22 2.54
C THR A 48 4.48 18.43 2.24
N PRO A 49 4.29 17.24 2.84
CA PRO A 49 3.07 16.48 2.66
C PRO A 49 1.83 17.25 3.12
N ILE A 50 0.73 17.08 2.39
CA ILE A 50 -0.57 17.70 2.70
C ILE A 50 -1.34 16.74 3.61
N PRO A 51 -1.96 17.19 4.72
CA PRO A 51 -2.81 16.33 5.53
C PRO A 51 -3.94 15.72 4.69
N LEU A 52 -4.13 14.40 4.80
CA LEU A 52 -5.29 13.75 4.18
C LEU A 52 -6.57 14.24 4.88
N PRO A 53 -7.63 14.59 4.13
CA PRO A 53 -8.83 15.16 4.73
C PRO A 53 -9.46 14.25 5.79
N LEU A 54 -9.89 14.84 6.90
CA LEU A 54 -10.72 14.20 7.90
C LEU A 54 -12.18 14.47 7.56
N ASP A 55 -12.83 13.52 6.89
CA ASP A 55 -14.26 13.55 6.66
C ASP A 55 -14.86 12.20 7.05
N PRO A 56 -15.53 12.11 8.20
CA PRO A 56 -16.12 10.86 8.67
C PRO A 56 -17.33 10.41 7.84
N GLN A 57 -17.90 11.28 7.02
CA GLN A 57 -19.15 11.02 6.29
C GLN A 57 -18.93 10.72 4.80
N ALA A 58 -17.89 11.28 4.18
CA ALA A 58 -17.65 11.15 2.75
C ALA A 58 -16.17 10.91 2.42
N LEU A 59 -15.92 10.21 1.31
CA LEU A 59 -14.63 10.19 0.66
C LEU A 59 -14.41 11.54 -0.03
N VAL A 60 -13.18 12.06 0.06
CA VAL A 60 -12.79 13.33 -0.58
C VAL A 60 -11.87 12.99 -1.75
N VAL A 61 -12.03 13.71 -2.87
CA VAL A 61 -11.13 13.60 -4.03
C VAL A 61 -9.98 14.57 -3.85
N PRO A 62 -8.79 14.11 -3.44
CA PRO A 62 -7.61 14.98 -3.37
C PRO A 62 -7.05 15.23 -4.78
N GLU A 63 -6.43 16.39 -4.97
CA GLU A 63 -5.56 16.59 -6.13
C GLU A 63 -4.37 15.63 -6.09
N PRO A 64 -3.81 15.20 -7.24
CA PRO A 64 -2.62 14.37 -7.24
C PRO A 64 -1.48 15.01 -6.45
N GLY A 65 -0.85 14.26 -5.55
CA GLY A 65 0.20 14.81 -4.70
C GLY A 65 0.63 13.91 -3.56
N THR A 66 1.49 14.43 -2.70
CA THR A 66 1.95 13.73 -1.50
C THR A 66 1.13 14.16 -0.29
N TYR A 67 0.54 13.18 0.37
CA TYR A 67 -0.36 13.36 1.51
C TYR A 67 0.14 12.60 2.72
N VAL A 68 -0.28 13.05 3.91
CA VAL A 68 -0.07 12.32 5.16
C VAL A 68 -1.41 11.99 5.81
N ALA A 69 -1.64 10.70 6.05
CA ALA A 69 -2.69 10.23 6.94
C ALA A 69 -2.16 10.36 8.38
N SER A 70 -2.73 11.27 9.17
CA SER A 70 -2.31 11.57 10.55
C SER A 70 -3.52 12.00 11.37
N ASP A 71 -3.35 12.65 12.48
CA ASP A 71 -4.38 13.06 13.44
C ASP A 71 -5.83 13.07 12.89
N PRO A 72 -6.73 12.28 13.49
CA PRO A 72 -6.58 11.47 14.70
C PRO A 72 -5.99 10.05 14.50
N PHE A 73 -5.54 9.68 13.29
CA PHE A 73 -4.85 8.41 13.05
C PHE A 73 -3.44 8.47 13.65
N PRO A 74 -3.08 7.61 14.63
CA PRO A 74 -1.92 7.83 15.50
C PRO A 74 -0.57 7.46 14.87
N ILE A 75 -0.57 6.69 13.80
CA ILE A 75 0.65 6.33 13.05
C ILE A 75 0.66 7.13 11.75
N PRO A 76 1.43 8.22 11.64
CA PRO A 76 1.46 8.99 10.42
C PRO A 76 2.00 8.17 9.25
N VAL A 77 1.25 8.14 8.15
CA VAL A 77 1.63 7.46 6.91
C VAL A 77 1.61 8.47 5.77
N THR A 78 2.79 8.75 5.22
CA THR A 78 2.95 9.62 4.04
C THR A 78 2.89 8.77 2.78
N ILE A 79 2.07 9.19 1.81
CA ILE A 79 1.82 8.51 0.54
C ILE A 79 1.68 9.49 -0.61
N THR A 80 1.99 9.06 -1.83
CA THR A 80 1.71 9.84 -3.05
C THR A 80 0.47 9.29 -3.73
N ILE A 81 -0.54 10.14 -3.89
CA ILE A 81 -1.85 9.78 -4.44
C ILE A 81 -1.92 10.26 -5.90
N PRO A 82 -2.16 9.37 -6.88
CA PRO A 82 -2.39 9.76 -8.27
C PRO A 82 -3.80 10.31 -8.50
N ALA A 83 -4.04 10.84 -9.70
CA ALA A 83 -5.35 11.37 -10.08
C ALA A 83 -6.46 10.30 -10.04
N GLY A 84 -7.66 10.72 -9.66
CA GLY A 84 -8.87 9.90 -9.68
C GLY A 84 -9.01 8.92 -8.51
N TRP A 85 -8.16 9.03 -7.50
CA TRP A 85 -8.36 8.38 -6.22
C TRP A 85 -9.14 9.30 -5.29
N VAL A 86 -9.91 8.70 -4.39
CA VAL A 86 -10.56 9.39 -3.28
C VAL A 86 -10.00 8.86 -1.97
N GLY A 87 -10.01 9.67 -0.92
CA GLY A 87 -9.44 9.22 0.34
C GLY A 87 -9.80 10.11 1.52
N LYS A 88 -9.60 9.56 2.71
CA LYS A 88 -9.83 10.25 3.98
C LYS A 88 -9.12 9.57 5.14
N VAL A 89 -8.93 10.31 6.23
CA VAL A 89 -8.74 9.74 7.56
C VAL A 89 -10.13 9.44 8.14
N GLY A 90 -10.41 8.18 8.44
CA GLY A 90 -11.69 7.70 8.99
C GLY A 90 -11.76 7.70 10.52
N GLY A 91 -10.96 8.52 11.18
CA GLY A 91 -10.84 8.57 12.64
C GLY A 91 -9.55 7.90 13.16
N PRO A 92 -9.46 7.60 14.48
CA PRO A 92 -8.22 7.12 15.09
C PRO A 92 -7.84 5.67 14.73
N TYR A 93 -8.69 4.97 13.99
CA TYR A 93 -8.49 3.54 13.72
C TYR A 93 -8.26 3.21 12.26
N ALA A 94 -8.50 4.14 11.35
CA ALA A 94 -8.30 3.88 9.93
C ALA A 94 -8.10 5.13 9.08
N ALA A 95 -7.39 4.95 7.95
CA ALA A 95 -7.40 5.84 6.80
C ALA A 95 -7.61 5.00 5.53
N TYR A 96 -8.27 5.57 4.53
CA TYR A 96 -8.74 4.86 3.35
C TYR A 96 -8.41 5.63 2.07
N LEU A 97 -8.09 4.89 1.03
CA LEU A 97 -7.96 5.36 -0.34
C LEU A 97 -8.71 4.40 -1.26
N ASP A 98 -9.55 4.94 -2.12
CA ASP A 98 -10.33 4.15 -3.05
C ASP A 98 -10.18 4.69 -4.47
N LYS A 99 -10.00 3.79 -5.42
CA LYS A 99 -10.17 4.07 -6.85
C LYS A 99 -11.57 3.62 -7.24
N LEU A 100 -12.46 4.57 -7.40
CA LEU A 100 -13.82 4.28 -7.84
C LEU A 100 -13.81 3.98 -9.35
N SER A 101 -14.32 2.83 -9.75
CA SER A 101 -14.54 2.52 -11.16
C SER A 101 -15.75 3.30 -11.71
N ASP A 102 -15.81 3.45 -13.04
CA ASP A 102 -16.97 3.98 -13.73
C ASP A 102 -18.21 3.12 -13.41
N GLY A 103 -19.13 3.66 -12.60
CA GLY A 103 -20.31 2.92 -12.11
C GLY A 103 -20.29 2.62 -10.61
N GLY A 104 -19.23 3.00 -9.89
CA GLY A 104 -19.24 3.08 -8.42
C GLY A 104 -18.95 1.78 -7.67
N SER A 105 -18.66 0.68 -8.36
CA SER A 105 -18.27 -0.58 -7.73
C SER A 105 -17.08 -1.23 -8.42
N GLY A 106 -16.09 -1.60 -7.66
CA GLY A 106 -14.88 -2.23 -8.16
C GLY A 106 -13.84 -1.17 -8.56
N GLY A 107 -12.65 -1.39 -8.59
CA GLY A 107 -11.49 -0.52 -8.73
C GLY A 107 -10.41 -1.12 -7.88
N ALA A 108 -9.75 -0.32 -7.07
CA ALA A 108 -8.82 -0.77 -6.06
C ALA A 108 -8.99 0.04 -4.79
N SER A 109 -8.69 -0.55 -3.64
CA SER A 109 -8.69 0.16 -2.36
C SER A 109 -7.40 -0.08 -1.61
N ILE A 110 -6.97 0.90 -0.82
CA ILE A 110 -5.89 0.78 0.14
C ILE A 110 -6.41 1.30 1.47
N ALA A 111 -6.16 0.56 2.55
CA ALA A 111 -6.47 1.03 3.87
C ALA A 111 -5.30 0.84 4.83
N PHE A 112 -5.23 1.74 5.79
CA PHE A 112 -4.36 1.67 6.96
C PHE A 112 -5.27 1.51 8.17
N SER A 113 -5.10 0.48 8.99
CA SER A 113 -6.02 0.22 10.09
C SER A 113 -5.34 -0.34 11.33
N LEU A 114 -6.00 -0.11 12.48
CA LEU A 114 -5.57 -0.53 13.81
C LEU A 114 -6.72 -1.23 14.53
N SER A 115 -6.39 -2.09 15.50
CA SER A 115 -7.35 -2.63 16.48
C SER A 115 -8.51 -3.42 15.86
N GLN A 116 -8.21 -4.41 15.01
CA GLN A 116 -9.21 -5.27 14.37
C GLN A 116 -9.79 -6.29 15.35
N SER A 117 -11.13 -6.41 15.39
CA SER A 117 -11.85 -7.54 16.00
C SER A 117 -12.25 -8.51 14.89
N ILE A 118 -11.72 -9.73 14.91
CA ILE A 118 -11.88 -10.72 13.85
C ILE A 118 -13.16 -11.50 14.02
N TYR A 119 -13.97 -11.65 12.96
CA TYR A 119 -15.14 -12.51 12.97
C TYR A 119 -14.74 -13.99 12.98
N ALA A 120 -15.50 -14.81 13.72
CA ALA A 120 -15.23 -16.24 13.83
C ALA A 120 -15.55 -17.01 12.54
N ASP A 121 -16.53 -16.54 11.80
CA ASP A 121 -16.98 -17.13 10.54
C ASP A 121 -17.44 -16.02 9.60
N PRO A 122 -16.64 -15.71 8.55
CA PRO A 122 -16.99 -14.66 7.60
C PRO A 122 -18.31 -14.86 6.85
N CYS A 123 -18.72 -16.12 6.69
CA CYS A 123 -19.92 -16.54 5.94
C CYS A 123 -21.19 -16.53 6.79
N ASN A 124 -21.04 -16.78 8.11
CA ASN A 124 -22.18 -16.92 9.01
C ASN A 124 -22.04 -15.97 10.20
N ASP A 125 -23.17 -15.50 10.71
CA ASP A 125 -23.18 -14.63 11.87
C ASP A 125 -22.94 -15.43 13.16
N ARG A 126 -21.67 -15.76 13.42
CA ARG A 126 -21.21 -16.45 14.63
C ARG A 126 -20.50 -15.53 15.62
N GLY A 127 -20.60 -14.21 15.39
CA GLY A 127 -19.90 -13.23 16.20
C GLY A 127 -18.38 -13.22 15.94
N PHE A 128 -17.65 -12.73 16.91
CA PHE A 128 -16.20 -12.61 16.85
C PHE A 128 -15.51 -13.87 17.38
N LEU A 129 -14.22 -14.02 17.03
CA LEU A 129 -13.35 -15.02 17.66
C LEU A 129 -13.34 -14.84 19.19
N ASP A 130 -13.32 -15.94 19.91
CA ASP A 130 -13.18 -15.96 21.37
C ASP A 130 -12.16 -17.05 21.76
N PRO A 131 -10.95 -16.69 22.25
CA PRO A 131 -10.47 -15.31 22.42
C PRO A 131 -10.14 -14.61 21.10
N GLN A 132 -10.15 -13.27 21.11
CA GLN A 132 -9.62 -12.47 20.01
C GLN A 132 -8.11 -12.66 19.86
N PRO A 133 -7.52 -12.42 18.66
CA PRO A 133 -6.07 -12.45 18.48
C PRO A 133 -5.38 -11.50 19.46
N GLY A 134 -4.25 -11.91 19.99
CA GLY A 134 -3.38 -11.06 20.79
C GLY A 134 -2.84 -9.85 20.01
N PRO A 135 -2.03 -8.99 20.66
CA PRO A 135 -1.62 -7.72 20.08
C PRO A 135 -0.51 -7.84 19.03
N THR A 136 0.15 -9.00 18.94
CA THR A 136 1.32 -9.13 18.04
C THR A 136 0.95 -9.31 16.58
N VAL A 137 1.92 -9.09 15.71
CA VAL A 137 1.82 -9.37 14.27
C VAL A 137 1.46 -10.85 14.02
N ASP A 138 2.14 -11.77 14.71
CA ASP A 138 1.95 -13.21 14.55
C ASP A 138 0.57 -13.67 15.01
N ASP A 139 0.01 -13.08 16.06
CA ASP A 139 -1.33 -13.40 16.56
C ASP A 139 -2.39 -13.11 15.49
N LEU A 140 -2.32 -11.90 14.89
CA LEU A 140 -3.27 -11.52 13.84
C LEU A 140 -3.07 -12.33 12.56
N ALA A 141 -1.82 -12.51 12.11
CA ALA A 141 -1.52 -13.27 10.92
C ALA A 141 -2.02 -14.73 11.02
N SER A 142 -1.83 -15.34 12.19
CA SER A 142 -2.30 -16.71 12.47
C SER A 142 -3.82 -16.81 12.50
N ALA A 143 -4.49 -15.83 13.11
CA ALA A 143 -5.95 -15.79 13.17
C ALA A 143 -6.54 -15.65 11.77
N LEU A 144 -6.02 -14.73 10.93
CA LEU A 144 -6.48 -14.53 9.56
C LEU A 144 -6.20 -15.76 8.68
N ALA A 145 -5.04 -16.41 8.85
CA ALA A 145 -4.70 -17.63 8.12
C ALA A 145 -5.61 -18.83 8.46
N SER A 146 -6.33 -18.75 9.58
CA SER A 146 -7.22 -19.81 10.07
C SER A 146 -8.71 -19.56 9.77
N LEU A 147 -9.04 -18.42 9.11
CA LEU A 147 -10.43 -18.08 8.80
C LEU A 147 -11.06 -19.11 7.84
N PRO A 148 -12.25 -19.63 8.16
CA PRO A 148 -12.90 -20.58 7.30
C PRO A 148 -13.41 -19.95 6.01
N GLY A 149 -13.41 -20.73 4.92
CA GLY A 149 -14.04 -20.37 3.66
C GLY A 149 -13.31 -19.31 2.82
N LEU A 150 -12.14 -18.86 3.24
CA LEU A 150 -11.23 -18.02 2.45
C LEU A 150 -10.07 -18.86 1.91
N ASP A 151 -9.59 -18.52 0.73
CA ASP A 151 -8.26 -18.96 0.28
C ASP A 151 -7.22 -17.98 0.83
N VAL A 152 -6.37 -18.47 1.73
CA VAL A 152 -5.39 -17.64 2.44
C VAL A 152 -3.99 -18.18 2.19
N THR A 153 -3.10 -17.31 1.70
CA THR A 153 -1.69 -17.69 1.54
C THR A 153 -1.00 -17.82 2.90
N THR A 154 0.00 -18.70 2.98
CA THR A 154 0.83 -18.80 4.19
C THR A 154 1.48 -17.45 4.49
N PRO A 155 1.37 -16.94 5.75
CA PRO A 155 2.04 -15.70 6.13
C PRO A 155 3.56 -15.79 5.97
N THR A 156 4.16 -14.78 5.34
CA THR A 156 5.61 -14.68 5.11
C THR A 156 6.19 -13.44 5.79
N GLU A 157 7.46 -13.52 6.21
CA GLU A 157 8.16 -12.37 6.77
C GLU A 157 8.31 -11.27 5.73
N VAL A 158 8.13 -10.03 6.16
CA VAL A 158 8.30 -8.84 5.31
C VAL A 158 8.94 -7.70 6.12
N THR A 159 9.58 -6.79 5.42
CA THR A 159 10.00 -5.49 5.98
C THR A 159 9.51 -4.40 5.05
N VAL A 160 8.75 -3.46 5.56
CA VAL A 160 8.19 -2.32 4.84
C VAL A 160 8.62 -1.04 5.55
N ASP A 161 9.30 -0.17 4.84
CA ASP A 161 9.83 1.11 5.36
C ASP A 161 10.62 0.96 6.68
N GLY A 162 11.38 -0.15 6.82
CA GLY A 162 12.17 -0.48 8.01
C GLY A 162 11.42 -1.24 9.12
N TYR A 163 10.11 -1.35 9.06
CA TYR A 163 9.28 -2.08 10.03
C TYR A 163 9.10 -3.53 9.63
N ARG A 164 9.29 -4.44 10.59
CA ARG A 164 9.11 -5.89 10.38
C ARG A 164 7.64 -6.27 10.53
N GLY A 165 7.25 -7.32 9.81
CA GLY A 165 5.91 -7.83 9.87
C GLY A 165 5.70 -9.08 9.06
N LYS A 166 4.43 -9.38 8.81
CA LYS A 166 3.96 -10.49 7.99
C LYS A 166 3.17 -9.97 6.79
N GLN A 167 3.32 -10.67 5.67
CA GLN A 167 2.48 -10.48 4.49
C GLN A 167 1.68 -11.75 4.21
N LEU A 168 0.42 -11.59 3.89
CA LEU A 168 -0.46 -12.66 3.42
C LEU A 168 -1.52 -12.08 2.48
N THR A 169 -2.18 -12.96 1.71
CA THR A 169 -3.30 -12.59 0.84
C THR A 169 -4.52 -13.42 1.21
N LEU A 170 -5.66 -12.76 1.34
CA LEU A 170 -6.96 -13.39 1.50
C LEU A 170 -7.72 -13.27 0.18
N THR A 171 -8.36 -14.35 -0.26
CA THR A 171 -9.22 -14.36 -1.46
C THR A 171 -10.59 -14.89 -1.07
N ALA A 172 -11.62 -14.12 -1.38
CA ALA A 172 -12.99 -14.50 -1.16
C ALA A 172 -13.44 -15.51 -2.24
N PRO A 173 -14.39 -16.41 -1.93
CA PRO A 173 -15.01 -17.27 -2.95
C PRO A 173 -15.72 -16.42 -4.02
N ASP A 174 -15.87 -17.01 -5.22
CA ASP A 174 -16.54 -16.36 -6.36
C ASP A 174 -18.04 -16.11 -6.15
N ASN A 175 -18.64 -16.75 -5.15
CA ASN A 175 -20.02 -16.51 -4.72
C ASN A 175 -20.15 -16.78 -3.22
N PHE A 176 -21.23 -16.27 -2.63
CA PHE A 176 -21.55 -16.47 -1.21
C PHE A 176 -22.81 -17.32 -1.02
N ASP A 177 -23.03 -18.26 -1.94
CA ASP A 177 -24.15 -19.20 -1.88
C ASP A 177 -24.08 -20.03 -0.60
N GLY A 178 -25.17 -20.07 0.15
CA GLY A 178 -25.23 -20.76 1.43
C GLY A 178 -24.74 -19.97 2.64
N CYS A 179 -24.19 -18.77 2.44
CA CYS A 179 -23.85 -17.87 3.56
C CYS A 179 -25.09 -17.20 4.12
N THR A 180 -25.23 -17.12 5.44
CA THR A 180 -26.32 -16.39 6.09
C THR A 180 -26.18 -14.87 5.95
N LEU A 181 -24.93 -14.41 5.74
CA LEU A 181 -24.57 -12.99 5.54
C LEU A 181 -24.41 -12.60 4.06
N SER A 182 -24.90 -13.40 3.12
CA SER A 182 -24.68 -13.23 1.69
C SER A 182 -25.02 -11.83 1.13
N ARG A 183 -25.93 -11.08 1.76
CA ARG A 183 -26.32 -9.72 1.37
C ARG A 183 -25.43 -8.63 1.98
N GLU A 184 -24.69 -8.94 3.05
CA GLU A 184 -23.90 -7.98 3.81
C GLU A 184 -22.40 -8.13 3.53
N GLY A 185 -22.03 -9.08 2.66
CA GLY A 185 -20.65 -9.42 2.34
C GLY A 185 -20.05 -10.47 3.29
N TYR A 186 -18.84 -10.86 2.97
CA TYR A 186 -18.06 -11.84 3.73
C TYR A 186 -17.25 -11.09 4.78
N ARG A 187 -17.72 -11.03 6.05
CA ARG A 187 -17.18 -10.19 7.12
C ARG A 187 -15.85 -10.71 7.63
N ILE A 188 -14.79 -9.94 7.54
CA ILE A 188 -13.45 -10.30 7.98
C ILE A 188 -13.16 -9.78 9.38
N TRP A 189 -13.28 -8.45 9.55
CA TRP A 189 -13.08 -7.80 10.85
C TRP A 189 -13.94 -6.56 11.01
N GLN A 190 -14.03 -6.12 12.25
CA GLN A 190 -14.64 -4.85 12.61
C GLN A 190 -13.61 -3.99 13.33
N LEU A 191 -13.58 -2.71 12.98
CA LEU A 191 -12.84 -1.70 13.71
C LEU A 191 -13.64 -1.18 14.91
N PRO A 192 -12.99 -0.59 15.91
CA PRO A 192 -13.70 0.17 16.92
C PRO A 192 -14.60 1.21 16.25
N LEU A 193 -15.72 1.56 16.89
CA LEU A 193 -16.80 2.42 16.34
C LEU A 193 -17.66 1.77 15.23
N GLY A 194 -17.47 0.48 14.94
CA GLY A 194 -18.41 -0.32 14.17
C GLY A 194 -18.16 -0.42 12.67
N ALA A 195 -17.09 0.18 12.13
CA ALA A 195 -16.73 0.00 10.73
C ALA A 195 -16.36 -1.46 10.45
N ILE A 196 -17.02 -2.10 9.49
CA ILE A 196 -16.83 -3.50 9.12
C ILE A 196 -16.10 -3.61 7.79
N PHE A 197 -15.05 -4.41 7.76
CA PHE A 197 -14.41 -4.85 6.52
C PHE A 197 -15.05 -6.15 6.06
N SER A 198 -15.65 -6.09 4.88
CA SER A 198 -16.31 -7.23 4.25
C SER A 198 -15.83 -7.40 2.82
N PHE A 199 -15.73 -8.65 2.38
CA PHE A 199 -15.43 -8.97 0.99
C PHE A 199 -16.70 -9.04 0.15
N THR A 200 -16.55 -8.71 -1.12
CA THR A 200 -17.45 -9.07 -2.21
C THR A 200 -16.96 -10.36 -2.88
N PRO A 201 -17.80 -11.06 -3.67
CA PRO A 201 -17.39 -12.26 -4.38
C PRO A 201 -16.16 -12.06 -5.26
N GLY A 202 -15.18 -12.95 -5.15
CA GLY A 202 -13.93 -12.94 -5.91
C GLY A 202 -12.95 -11.83 -5.52
N GLN A 203 -13.23 -11.02 -4.51
CA GLN A 203 -12.33 -9.98 -4.02
C GLN A 203 -11.07 -10.58 -3.41
N ARG A 204 -9.94 -9.92 -3.61
CA ARG A 204 -8.66 -10.25 -3.00
C ARG A 204 -8.16 -9.09 -2.17
N MET A 205 -7.51 -9.40 -1.05
CA MET A 205 -6.90 -8.44 -0.14
C MET A 205 -5.48 -8.90 0.19
N ALA A 206 -4.49 -8.16 -0.29
CA ALA A 206 -3.12 -8.31 0.18
C ALA A 206 -2.94 -7.51 1.47
N LEU A 207 -2.32 -8.13 2.48
CA LEU A 207 -2.14 -7.55 3.81
C LEU A 207 -0.66 -7.50 4.18
N TRP A 208 -0.24 -6.39 4.76
CA TRP A 208 1.01 -6.23 5.48
C TRP A 208 0.65 -5.88 6.93
N ILE A 209 0.96 -6.77 7.83
CA ILE A 209 0.74 -6.59 9.28
C ILE A 209 2.10 -6.22 9.86
N LEU A 210 2.28 -4.99 10.27
CA LEU A 210 3.57 -4.43 10.66
C LEU A 210 3.62 -4.14 12.17
N ASP A 211 4.78 -4.33 12.76
CA ASP A 211 5.09 -3.83 14.10
C ASP A 211 5.75 -2.46 13.99
N VAL A 212 5.00 -1.43 14.32
CA VAL A 212 5.46 -0.04 14.33
C VAL A 212 5.69 0.39 15.78
N ASN A 213 6.89 0.07 16.30
CA ASN A 213 7.29 0.38 17.69
C ASN A 213 6.34 -0.20 18.76
N GLY A 214 5.85 -1.40 18.57
CA GLY A 214 4.93 -2.08 19.47
C GLY A 214 3.45 -1.86 19.16
N GLU A 215 3.13 -0.97 18.22
CA GLU A 215 1.76 -0.81 17.70
C GLU A 215 1.60 -1.60 16.40
N ARG A 216 0.51 -2.35 16.30
CA ARG A 216 0.23 -3.17 15.12
C ARG A 216 -0.51 -2.35 14.06
N LEU A 217 0.18 -2.03 12.98
CA LEU A 217 -0.40 -1.40 11.78
C LEU A 217 -0.74 -2.47 10.75
N VAL A 218 -1.97 -2.45 10.25
CA VAL A 218 -2.38 -3.26 9.09
C VAL A 218 -2.53 -2.36 7.88
N VAL A 219 -1.75 -2.64 6.84
CA VAL A 219 -1.91 -2.07 5.51
C VAL A 219 -2.62 -3.10 4.65
N SER A 220 -3.74 -2.74 4.03
CA SER A 220 -4.44 -3.59 3.08
C SER A 220 -4.44 -2.97 1.68
N SER A 221 -4.32 -3.82 0.67
CA SER A 221 -4.58 -3.46 -0.73
C SER A 221 -5.60 -4.43 -1.30
N GLU A 222 -6.72 -3.88 -1.70
CA GLU A 222 -7.89 -4.64 -2.14
C GLU A 222 -8.09 -4.51 -3.63
N THR A 223 -8.40 -5.63 -4.26
CA THR A 223 -8.69 -5.73 -5.69
C THR A 223 -9.95 -6.55 -5.91
N PHE A 224 -10.65 -6.24 -6.97
CA PHE A 224 -11.94 -6.84 -7.33
C PHE A 224 -11.82 -7.55 -8.67
N PRO A 225 -12.74 -8.44 -9.05
CA PRO A 225 -12.69 -9.12 -10.35
C PRO A 225 -12.62 -8.19 -11.56
N VAL A 226 -13.08 -6.94 -11.41
CA VAL A 226 -13.10 -5.91 -12.46
C VAL A 226 -11.90 -4.94 -12.39
N THR A 227 -11.03 -5.08 -11.40
CA THR A 227 -9.83 -4.21 -11.27
C THR A 227 -8.95 -4.32 -12.50
N THR A 228 -8.66 -3.20 -13.13
CA THR A 228 -7.83 -3.12 -14.32
C THR A 228 -6.33 -3.19 -14.01
N ALA A 229 -5.51 -3.52 -15.01
CA ALA A 229 -4.06 -3.52 -14.85
C ALA A 229 -3.50 -2.12 -14.51
N GLN A 230 -4.17 -1.06 -14.96
CA GLN A 230 -3.79 0.32 -14.62
C GLN A 230 -4.07 0.60 -13.14
N GLU A 231 -5.23 0.24 -12.62
CA GLU A 231 -5.60 0.45 -11.22
C GLU A 231 -4.67 -0.35 -10.28
N LEU A 232 -4.28 -1.57 -10.68
CA LEU A 232 -3.28 -2.35 -9.96
C LEU A 232 -1.92 -1.63 -9.92
N ALA A 233 -1.48 -1.07 -11.05
CA ALA A 233 -0.21 -0.33 -11.11
C ALA A 233 -0.26 0.96 -10.28
N GLU A 234 -1.39 1.66 -10.28
CA GLU A 234 -1.60 2.86 -9.45
C GLU A 234 -1.58 2.51 -7.95
N ALA A 235 -2.29 1.45 -7.54
CA ALA A 235 -2.28 0.96 -6.16
C ALA A 235 -0.86 0.58 -5.71
N GLN A 236 -0.11 -0.14 -6.56
CA GLN A 236 1.27 -0.49 -6.27
C GLN A 236 2.16 0.76 -6.13
N ALA A 237 1.99 1.76 -6.99
CA ALA A 237 2.74 3.01 -6.90
C ALA A 237 2.47 3.78 -5.60
N ILE A 238 1.22 3.76 -5.10
CA ILE A 238 0.88 4.32 -3.78
C ILE A 238 1.62 3.58 -2.68
N LEU A 239 1.57 2.23 -2.67
CA LEU A 239 2.26 1.40 -1.68
C LEU A 239 3.78 1.60 -1.71
N ASP A 240 4.39 1.68 -2.90
CA ASP A 240 5.84 1.92 -3.07
C ASP A 240 6.26 3.30 -2.56
N SER A 241 5.36 4.28 -2.60
CA SER A 241 5.59 5.63 -2.10
C SER A 241 5.43 5.76 -0.57
N MET A 242 4.88 4.73 0.08
CA MET A 242 4.55 4.77 1.51
C MET A 242 5.77 5.01 2.38
N ARG A 243 5.61 5.92 3.35
CA ARG A 243 6.56 6.16 4.44
C ARG A 243 5.78 6.19 5.75
N ILE A 244 6.28 5.44 6.72
CA ILE A 244 5.67 5.33 8.05
C ILE A 244 6.52 6.17 9.00
N GLU A 245 5.93 7.20 9.55
CA GLU A 245 6.64 8.12 10.42
C GLU A 245 6.43 7.74 11.89
N THR A 246 7.51 7.84 12.67
CA THR A 246 7.41 7.67 14.13
C THR A 246 7.05 9.01 14.75
N THR A 247 5.96 9.07 15.50
CA THR A 247 5.78 10.15 16.47
C THR A 247 6.77 9.94 17.61
N ASN A 248 7.78 10.84 17.67
CA ASN A 248 8.72 10.92 18.82
C ASN A 248 8.00 11.41 20.07
#